data_f40ca01a36c76132aacaa500e5eabebf
#
_entry.id   f40ca01a36c76132aacaa500e5eabebf
#
_cell.length_a   1.000
_cell.length_b   1.000
_cell.length_c   1.000
_cell.angle_alpha   90.00
_cell.angle_beta   90.00
_cell.angle_gamma   90.00
#
_symmetry.space_group_name_H-M   'P 1'
#
loop_
_entity.id
_entity.type
_entity.pdbx_description
1 polymer ?
#
loop_
_entity_poly.entity_id
_entity_poly.type
_entity_poly.pdbx_seq_one_letter_code
_entity_poly.pdbx_strand_id
1 'polypeptide(L)'
;MKKTAMAAAGTAIAAPVSAMLAHAESAGLYENGAATASSAQSQGKTIKVLMVNGSPRPDGNTFCCLQEIETQLQKQGVETEIVQIGRKPVRMCINCGGCRGNGGKGCVFDDDPCSIITEKMATADALIVGTPVYYGQPNGGVLSLMQRLFFSAGHLVQNKPAAALAVCRRGGATATLQTMNMMFEMMNMPVVTSQYWNIAYGAGKGEVKLDTEGMQTMRTLANNMAWLLQKIHSDGSPAPKREERPQFMNFIR
;
A
#
# COMPACT_ATOMS: atom_id res chain seq x y z
N MET A 1 50.46 32.81 40.30
CA MET A 1 49.39 31.83 40.53
C MET A 1 48.06 32.46 40.06
N LYS A 2 47.59 32.11 38.87
CA LYS A 2 46.26 32.52 38.38
C LYS A 2 45.41 31.25 38.25
N LYS A 3 44.32 31.18 39.03
CA LYS A 3 43.32 30.11 38.96
C LYS A 3 42.37 30.39 37.80
N THR A 4 42.35 29.51 36.82
CA THR A 4 41.40 29.53 35.72
C THR A 4 40.15 28.74 36.15
N ALA A 5 39.00 29.39 36.18
CA ALA A 5 37.72 28.75 36.43
C ALA A 5 37.22 28.07 35.16
N MET A 6 36.95 26.74 35.22
CA MET A 6 36.25 26.01 34.17
C MET A 6 34.74 26.22 34.32
N ALA A 7 34.12 26.77 33.31
CA ALA A 7 32.67 26.83 33.20
C ALA A 7 32.11 25.45 32.83
N ALA A 8 31.16 24.94 33.61
CA ALA A 8 30.44 23.72 33.34
C ALA A 8 29.40 23.98 32.20
N ALA A 9 29.53 23.27 31.11
CA ALA A 9 28.52 23.24 30.05
C ALA A 9 27.32 22.40 30.54
N GLY A 10 26.18 23.05 30.66
CA GLY A 10 24.93 22.40 31.03
C GLY A 10 24.47 21.47 29.90
N THR A 11 24.30 20.19 30.18
CA THR A 11 23.67 19.20 29.35
C THR A 11 22.19 19.52 29.21
N ALA A 12 21.74 19.90 28.03
CA ALA A 12 20.32 19.99 27.71
C ALA A 12 19.73 18.58 27.73
N ILE A 13 18.89 18.28 28.70
CA ILE A 13 18.13 17.03 28.78
C ILE A 13 17.00 17.14 27.72
N ALA A 14 17.05 16.30 26.71
CA ALA A 14 15.97 16.18 25.75
C ALA A 14 14.68 15.74 26.47
N ALA A 15 13.59 16.46 26.27
CA ALA A 15 12.29 16.10 26.85
C ALA A 15 11.84 14.73 26.30
N PRO A 16 11.22 13.88 27.13
CA PRO A 16 10.76 12.58 26.68
C PRO A 16 9.66 12.73 25.60
N VAL A 17 9.63 11.80 24.63
CA VAL A 17 8.69 11.78 23.50
C VAL A 17 7.22 11.87 23.95
N SER A 18 6.90 11.37 25.15
CA SER A 18 5.58 11.51 25.78
C SER A 18 5.14 12.96 26.01
N ALA A 19 6.07 13.89 26.25
CA ALA A 19 5.75 15.30 26.41
C ALA A 19 5.43 16.00 25.08
N MET A 20 5.95 15.51 23.96
CA MET A 20 5.61 16.00 22.61
C MET A 20 4.21 15.55 22.19
N LEU A 21 3.80 14.34 22.53
CA LEU A 21 2.44 13.83 22.26
C LEU A 21 1.38 14.58 23.06
N ALA A 22 1.63 14.84 24.36
CA ALA A 22 0.73 15.62 25.18
C ALA A 22 0.56 17.08 24.70
N HIS A 23 1.59 17.64 24.03
CA HIS A 23 1.50 18.99 23.45
C HIS A 23 0.67 19.01 22.17
N ALA A 24 0.68 17.94 21.39
CA ALA A 24 -0.13 17.79 20.18
C ALA A 24 -1.64 17.64 20.52
N GLU A 25 -1.95 16.92 21.59
CA GLU A 25 -3.33 16.80 22.10
C GLU A 25 -3.87 18.13 22.63
N SER A 26 -3.05 18.93 23.33
CA SER A 26 -3.46 20.25 23.83
C SER A 26 -3.64 21.31 22.74
N ALA A 27 -3.08 21.09 21.56
CA ALA A 27 -3.18 22.01 20.42
C ALA A 27 -4.40 21.73 19.50
N GLY A 28 -5.27 20.77 19.84
CA GLY A 28 -6.47 20.45 19.06
C GLY A 28 -6.18 19.88 17.67
N LEU A 29 -4.98 19.41 17.40
CA LEU A 29 -4.58 18.91 16.08
C LEU A 29 -5.17 17.53 15.75
N TYR A 30 -5.88 16.88 16.67
CA TYR A 30 -6.54 15.57 16.52
C TYR A 30 -7.98 15.58 17.06
N GLU A 31 -8.73 16.64 16.82
CA GLU A 31 -10.17 16.53 17.06
C GLU A 31 -10.79 15.58 16.01
N ASN A 32 -11.23 14.43 16.48
CA ASN A 32 -12.07 13.52 15.73
C ASN A 32 -13.43 14.21 15.49
N GLY A 33 -13.55 14.91 14.39
CA GLY A 33 -14.86 15.27 13.85
C GLY A 33 -15.58 13.98 13.47
N ALA A 34 -16.37 13.42 14.37
CA ALA A 34 -17.33 12.38 14.06
C ALA A 34 -18.39 13.00 13.13
N ALA A 35 -18.08 13.06 11.84
CA ALA A 35 -19.08 13.26 10.82
C ALA A 35 -19.98 12.02 10.84
N THR A 36 -21.20 12.17 11.35
CA THR A 36 -22.26 11.19 11.20
C THR A 36 -22.50 10.99 9.71
N ALA A 37 -21.96 9.90 9.16
CA ALA A 37 -22.20 9.50 7.80
C ALA A 37 -23.68 9.12 7.69
N SER A 38 -24.48 10.01 7.13
CA SER A 38 -25.82 9.69 6.63
C SER A 38 -25.65 8.63 5.56
N SER A 39 -26.21 7.45 5.79
CA SER A 39 -26.28 6.34 4.85
C SER A 39 -27.24 6.67 3.71
N ALA A 40 -26.78 7.42 2.72
CA ALA A 40 -27.40 7.44 1.42
C ALA A 40 -26.93 6.19 0.67
N GLN A 41 -27.73 5.14 0.71
CA GLN A 41 -27.59 3.97 -0.16
C GLN A 41 -27.87 4.41 -1.60
N SER A 42 -26.84 4.77 -2.34
CA SER A 42 -26.90 4.77 -3.79
C SER A 42 -26.93 3.30 -4.22
N GLN A 43 -27.95 2.89 -4.97
CA GLN A 43 -27.97 1.64 -5.74
C GLN A 43 -26.90 1.76 -6.84
N GLY A 44 -25.63 1.58 -6.47
CA GLY A 44 -24.46 1.73 -7.31
C GLY A 44 -23.67 0.42 -7.31
N LYS A 45 -22.90 0.22 -8.36
CA LYS A 45 -21.92 -0.86 -8.55
C LYS A 45 -21.18 -1.15 -7.23
N THR A 46 -21.14 -2.41 -6.82
CA THR A 46 -20.38 -2.84 -5.64
C THR A 46 -18.90 -2.51 -5.82
N ILE A 47 -18.33 -1.77 -4.87
CA ILE A 47 -16.92 -1.40 -4.87
C ILE A 47 -16.09 -2.59 -4.41
N LYS A 48 -15.06 -2.96 -5.17
CA LYS A 48 -14.20 -4.12 -4.89
C LYS A 48 -12.73 -3.74 -4.78
N VAL A 49 -12.07 -4.16 -3.69
CA VAL A 49 -10.63 -3.99 -3.46
C VAL A 49 -9.92 -5.34 -3.57
N LEU A 50 -9.00 -5.44 -4.52
CA LEU A 50 -8.08 -6.58 -4.63
C LEU A 50 -6.90 -6.37 -3.69
N MET A 51 -6.60 -7.38 -2.87
CA MET A 51 -5.46 -7.37 -1.98
C MET A 51 -4.49 -8.51 -2.32
N VAL A 52 -3.20 -8.24 -2.33
CA VAL A 52 -2.16 -9.22 -2.62
C VAL A 52 -1.34 -9.46 -1.36
N ASN A 53 -1.36 -10.70 -0.85
CA ASN A 53 -0.45 -11.13 0.19
C ASN A 53 0.87 -11.57 -0.43
N GLY A 54 1.85 -10.67 -0.43
CA GLY A 54 3.19 -10.87 -0.96
C GLY A 54 4.12 -11.69 -0.04
N SER A 55 3.61 -12.19 1.08
CA SER A 55 4.37 -13.11 1.92
C SER A 55 4.29 -14.54 1.38
N PRO A 56 5.37 -15.31 1.39
CA PRO A 56 5.30 -16.75 1.10
C PRO A 56 4.53 -17.55 2.18
N ARG A 57 4.26 -16.91 3.34
CA ARG A 57 3.47 -17.50 4.42
C ARG A 57 2.01 -17.06 4.29
N PRO A 58 1.06 -17.97 4.10
CA PRO A 58 -0.35 -17.61 3.89
C PRO A 58 -1.01 -17.01 5.15
N ASP A 59 -0.47 -17.30 6.33
CA ASP A 59 -0.98 -16.94 7.63
C ASP A 59 0.04 -16.18 8.50
N GLY A 60 0.97 -15.48 7.85
CA GLY A 60 2.01 -14.68 8.51
C GLY A 60 1.54 -13.27 8.89
N ASN A 61 2.46 -12.46 9.39
CA ASN A 61 2.18 -11.09 9.85
C ASN A 61 1.62 -10.19 8.74
N THR A 62 2.12 -10.32 7.50
CA THR A 62 1.57 -9.58 6.35
C THR A 62 0.09 -9.91 6.11
N PHE A 63 -0.28 -11.19 6.21
CA PHE A 63 -1.66 -11.61 6.09
C PHE A 63 -2.54 -11.04 7.21
N CYS A 64 -2.04 -11.03 8.46
CA CYS A 64 -2.77 -10.43 9.58
C CYS A 64 -3.06 -8.93 9.34
N CYS A 65 -2.11 -8.18 8.78
CA CYS A 65 -2.33 -6.77 8.41
C CYS A 65 -3.39 -6.64 7.32
N LEU A 66 -3.35 -7.48 6.29
CA LEU A 66 -4.37 -7.47 5.23
C LEU A 66 -5.75 -7.86 5.76
N GLN A 67 -5.84 -8.82 6.68
CA GLN A 67 -7.12 -9.17 7.35
C GLN A 67 -7.69 -8.02 8.18
N GLU A 68 -6.84 -7.23 8.84
CA GLU A 68 -7.30 -6.04 9.57
C GLU A 68 -7.89 -5.00 8.61
N ILE A 69 -7.22 -4.77 7.47
CA ILE A 69 -7.72 -3.88 6.41
C ILE A 69 -9.02 -4.43 5.83
N GLU A 70 -9.07 -5.73 5.50
CA GLU A 70 -10.26 -6.42 5.00
C GLU A 70 -11.46 -6.22 5.91
N THR A 71 -11.28 -6.53 7.20
CA THR A 71 -12.34 -6.38 8.20
C THR A 71 -12.87 -4.95 8.26
N GLN A 72 -11.99 -3.95 8.15
CA GLN A 72 -12.37 -2.55 8.21
C GLN A 72 -13.03 -2.05 6.92
N LEU A 73 -12.61 -2.52 5.75
CA LEU A 73 -13.24 -2.23 4.45
C LEU A 73 -14.66 -2.82 4.38
N GLN A 74 -14.82 -4.08 4.81
CA GLN A 74 -16.13 -4.77 4.83
C GLN A 74 -17.15 -4.07 5.71
N LYS A 75 -16.75 -3.49 6.85
CA LYS A 75 -17.62 -2.66 7.69
C LYS A 75 -18.17 -1.43 6.96
N GLN A 76 -17.51 -1.00 5.88
CA GLN A 76 -17.91 0.14 5.06
C GLN A 76 -18.57 -0.27 3.73
N GLY A 77 -18.97 -1.55 3.61
CA GLY A 77 -19.66 -2.07 2.43
C GLY A 77 -18.77 -2.27 1.21
N VAL A 78 -17.44 -2.35 1.39
CA VAL A 78 -16.49 -2.60 0.31
C VAL A 78 -16.19 -4.10 0.23
N GLU A 79 -16.38 -4.71 -0.93
CA GLU A 79 -15.96 -6.09 -1.18
C GLU A 79 -14.44 -6.20 -1.24
N THR A 80 -13.93 -7.30 -0.73
CA THR A 80 -12.49 -7.54 -0.66
C THR A 80 -12.15 -8.94 -1.11
N GLU A 81 -10.97 -9.10 -1.70
CA GLU A 81 -10.42 -10.39 -2.04
C GLU A 81 -8.91 -10.39 -1.81
N ILE A 82 -8.40 -11.33 -1.00
CA ILE A 82 -6.96 -11.50 -0.75
C ILE A 82 -6.43 -12.65 -1.61
N VAL A 83 -5.49 -12.33 -2.51
CA VAL A 83 -4.77 -13.31 -3.31
C VAL A 83 -3.39 -13.55 -2.72
N GLN A 84 -3.07 -14.81 -2.48
CA GLN A 84 -1.80 -15.26 -1.93
C GLN A 84 -0.81 -15.56 -3.05
N ILE A 85 0.41 -14.98 -3.01
CA ILE A 85 1.45 -15.31 -4.02
C ILE A 85 2.05 -16.71 -3.82
N GLY A 86 1.98 -17.25 -2.60
CA GLY A 86 2.43 -18.61 -2.31
C GLY A 86 3.95 -18.75 -2.15
N ARG A 87 4.40 -20.02 -2.19
CA ARG A 87 5.81 -20.41 -2.02
C ARG A 87 6.47 -20.83 -3.33
N LYS A 88 5.70 -20.97 -4.39
CA LYS A 88 6.26 -21.27 -5.71
C LYS A 88 7.02 -20.04 -6.24
N PRO A 89 8.05 -20.24 -7.05
CA PRO A 89 8.73 -19.12 -7.70
C PRO A 89 7.76 -18.26 -8.50
N VAL A 90 7.87 -16.95 -8.36
CA VAL A 90 7.18 -15.98 -9.21
C VAL A 90 8.17 -15.53 -10.28
N ARG A 91 7.82 -15.77 -11.53
CA ARG A 91 8.66 -15.42 -12.68
C ARG A 91 8.83 -13.90 -12.79
N MET A 92 10.05 -13.45 -12.99
CA MET A 92 10.33 -12.04 -13.34
C MET A 92 9.99 -11.76 -14.81
N CYS A 93 9.82 -10.49 -15.17
CA CYS A 93 9.71 -10.07 -16.57
C CYS A 93 11.03 -10.30 -17.31
N ILE A 94 11.01 -11.07 -18.39
CA ILE A 94 12.17 -11.35 -19.25
C ILE A 94 12.17 -10.50 -20.52
N ASN A 95 11.31 -9.49 -20.60
CA ASN A 95 11.19 -8.59 -21.75
C ASN A 95 10.98 -9.30 -23.12
N CYS A 96 10.27 -10.44 -23.11
CA CYS A 96 10.05 -11.24 -24.32
C CYS A 96 9.10 -10.59 -25.35
N GLY A 97 8.38 -9.52 -24.97
CA GLY A 97 7.41 -8.83 -25.83
C GLY A 97 6.10 -9.59 -26.07
N GLY A 98 5.94 -10.82 -25.57
CA GLY A 98 4.75 -11.65 -25.83
C GLY A 98 3.42 -11.01 -25.41
N CYS A 99 3.43 -10.20 -24.33
CA CYS A 99 2.22 -9.50 -23.88
C CYS A 99 1.70 -8.45 -24.87
N ARG A 100 2.52 -7.94 -25.79
CA ARG A 100 2.09 -6.96 -26.80
C ARG A 100 1.13 -7.54 -27.84
N GLY A 101 1.24 -8.85 -28.08
CA GLY A 101 0.45 -9.56 -29.08
C GLY A 101 -0.79 -10.30 -28.56
N ASN A 102 -1.03 -10.31 -27.24
CA ASN A 102 -2.10 -11.12 -26.63
C ASN A 102 -3.42 -10.36 -26.38
N GLY A 103 -3.62 -9.22 -27.03
CA GLY A 103 -4.86 -8.44 -26.91
C GLY A 103 -5.10 -7.79 -25.54
N GLY A 104 -4.03 -7.46 -24.81
CA GLY A 104 -4.12 -6.80 -23.51
C GLY A 104 -4.48 -7.73 -22.33
N LYS A 105 -4.46 -9.04 -22.55
CA LYS A 105 -4.80 -10.04 -21.51
C LYS A 105 -3.73 -10.21 -20.43
N GLY A 106 -2.65 -9.44 -20.49
CA GLY A 106 -1.55 -9.50 -19.51
C GLY A 106 -0.35 -10.30 -20.01
N CYS A 107 0.42 -10.88 -19.09
CA CYS A 107 1.61 -11.67 -19.42
C CYS A 107 1.21 -12.99 -20.11
N VAL A 108 2.07 -13.45 -21.03
CA VAL A 108 1.86 -14.76 -21.71
C VAL A 108 2.23 -15.96 -20.83
N PHE A 109 2.93 -15.74 -19.73
CA PHE A 109 3.24 -16.79 -18.76
C PHE A 109 2.14 -16.84 -17.70
N ASP A 110 1.58 -18.01 -17.48
CA ASP A 110 0.43 -18.31 -16.60
C ASP A 110 0.74 -19.33 -15.50
N ASP A 111 2.01 -19.67 -15.32
CA ASP A 111 2.51 -20.69 -14.39
C ASP A 111 2.66 -20.18 -12.94
N ASP A 112 2.25 -18.93 -12.66
CA ASP A 112 2.32 -18.29 -11.36
C ASP A 112 1.11 -17.35 -11.11
N PRO A 113 0.95 -16.73 -9.92
CA PRO A 113 -0.22 -15.91 -9.58
C PRO A 113 -0.45 -14.66 -10.44
N CYS A 114 0.48 -14.28 -11.33
CA CYS A 114 0.36 -13.05 -12.12
C CYS A 114 -0.88 -13.03 -13.02
N SER A 115 -1.19 -14.14 -13.68
CA SER A 115 -2.37 -14.26 -14.55
C SER A 115 -3.66 -14.09 -13.75
N ILE A 116 -3.78 -14.78 -12.61
CA ILE A 116 -4.95 -14.70 -11.72
C ILE A 116 -5.14 -13.27 -11.19
N ILE A 117 -4.06 -12.61 -10.77
CA ILE A 117 -4.12 -11.23 -10.26
C ILE A 117 -4.49 -10.25 -11.39
N THR A 118 -3.97 -10.47 -12.60
CA THR A 118 -4.33 -9.67 -13.77
C THR A 118 -5.83 -9.77 -14.08
N GLU A 119 -6.38 -10.97 -14.08
CA GLU A 119 -7.81 -11.22 -14.31
C GLU A 119 -8.67 -10.53 -13.26
N LYS A 120 -8.34 -10.71 -11.98
CA LYS A 120 -9.05 -10.08 -10.87
C LYS A 120 -8.94 -8.55 -10.88
N MET A 121 -7.80 -8.01 -11.32
CA MET A 121 -7.59 -6.57 -11.42
C MET A 121 -8.49 -5.91 -12.48
N ALA A 122 -8.96 -6.66 -13.47
CA ALA A 122 -9.88 -6.14 -14.48
C ALA A 122 -11.23 -5.67 -13.86
N THR A 123 -11.68 -6.32 -12.80
CA THR A 123 -12.95 -6.01 -12.10
C THR A 123 -12.79 -5.29 -10.77
N ALA A 124 -11.58 -5.23 -10.22
CA ALA A 124 -11.32 -4.51 -8.97
C ALA A 124 -11.23 -3.00 -9.20
N ASP A 125 -11.66 -2.23 -8.22
CA ASP A 125 -11.64 -0.76 -8.23
C ASP A 125 -10.37 -0.18 -7.56
N ALA A 126 -9.65 -0.99 -6.76
CA ALA A 126 -8.40 -0.62 -6.12
C ALA A 126 -7.48 -1.84 -5.90
N LEU A 127 -6.21 -1.56 -5.62
CA LEU A 127 -5.19 -2.57 -5.33
C LEU A 127 -4.46 -2.26 -4.02
N ILE A 128 -4.40 -3.24 -3.11
CA ILE A 128 -3.55 -3.17 -1.92
C ILE A 128 -2.52 -4.30 -1.97
N VAL A 129 -1.24 -3.98 -1.80
CA VAL A 129 -0.16 -4.98 -1.83
C VAL A 129 0.59 -4.99 -0.51
N GLY A 130 0.49 -6.09 0.21
CA GLY A 130 1.26 -6.33 1.44
C GLY A 130 2.53 -7.12 1.16
N THR A 131 3.66 -6.71 1.75
CA THR A 131 4.93 -7.40 1.59
C THR A 131 5.70 -7.52 2.90
N PRO A 132 6.36 -8.67 3.17
CA PRO A 132 7.39 -8.71 4.20
C PRO A 132 8.65 -8.03 3.70
N VAL A 133 9.43 -7.48 4.64
CA VAL A 133 10.72 -6.86 4.34
C VAL A 133 11.81 -7.92 4.30
N TYR A 134 12.49 -8.04 3.18
CA TYR A 134 13.66 -8.90 2.98
C TYR A 134 14.86 -8.03 2.60
N TYR A 135 15.87 -7.97 3.48
CA TYR A 135 17.08 -7.16 3.25
C TYR A 135 16.79 -5.69 2.90
N GLY A 136 15.79 -5.09 3.56
CA GLY A 136 15.40 -3.70 3.33
C GLY A 136 14.60 -3.45 2.05
N GLN A 137 14.12 -4.50 1.39
CA GLN A 137 13.38 -4.46 0.14
C GLN A 137 12.08 -5.27 0.24
N PRO A 138 11.12 -5.06 -0.66
CA PRO A 138 9.98 -5.97 -0.80
C PRO A 138 10.45 -7.39 -1.12
N ASN A 139 9.65 -8.38 -0.78
CA ASN A 139 9.89 -9.76 -1.22
C ASN A 139 10.07 -9.82 -2.74
N GLY A 140 11.09 -10.54 -3.22
CA GLY A 140 11.41 -10.62 -4.65
C GLY A 140 10.26 -11.16 -5.51
N GLY A 141 9.45 -12.07 -4.98
CA GLY A 141 8.25 -12.56 -5.68
C GLY A 141 7.21 -11.47 -5.91
N VAL A 142 7.01 -10.57 -4.95
CA VAL A 142 6.12 -9.40 -5.10
C VAL A 142 6.65 -8.46 -6.16
N LEU A 143 7.94 -8.14 -6.14
CA LEU A 143 8.54 -7.26 -7.14
C LEU A 143 8.39 -7.85 -8.55
N SER A 144 8.69 -9.14 -8.71
CA SER A 144 8.52 -9.83 -9.98
C SER A 144 7.08 -9.81 -10.48
N LEU A 145 6.14 -10.05 -9.58
CA LEU A 145 4.71 -9.99 -9.86
C LEU A 145 4.28 -8.60 -10.35
N MET A 146 4.61 -7.55 -9.60
CA MET A 146 4.19 -6.19 -9.89
C MET A 146 4.80 -5.68 -11.19
N GLN A 147 6.09 -5.96 -11.43
CA GLN A 147 6.75 -5.62 -12.71
C GLN A 147 6.03 -6.25 -13.89
N ARG A 148 5.65 -7.53 -13.79
CA ARG A 148 4.92 -8.21 -14.87
C ARG A 148 3.50 -7.69 -15.04
N LEU A 149 2.75 -7.52 -13.95
CA LEU A 149 1.40 -6.99 -13.97
C LEU A 149 1.38 -5.62 -14.65
N PHE A 150 2.22 -4.70 -14.19
CA PHE A 150 2.22 -3.33 -14.68
C PHE A 150 2.75 -3.21 -16.11
N PHE A 151 3.77 -3.99 -16.46
CA PHE A 151 4.29 -3.98 -17.83
C PHE A 151 3.32 -4.61 -18.83
N SER A 152 2.62 -5.66 -18.47
CA SER A 152 1.77 -6.43 -19.38
C SER A 152 0.30 -6.00 -19.39
N ALA A 153 -0.19 -5.43 -18.28
CA ALA A 153 -1.59 -5.10 -18.06
C ALA A 153 -1.79 -3.74 -17.38
N GLY A 154 -0.86 -2.80 -17.56
CA GLY A 154 -0.88 -1.50 -16.92
C GLY A 154 -2.15 -0.68 -17.17
N HIS A 155 -2.82 -0.89 -18.32
CA HIS A 155 -4.11 -0.25 -18.61
C HIS A 155 -5.24 -0.64 -17.62
N LEU A 156 -5.13 -1.80 -16.95
CA LEU A 156 -6.11 -2.25 -15.96
C LEU A 156 -5.99 -1.56 -14.62
N VAL A 157 -4.85 -0.91 -14.34
CA VAL A 157 -4.55 -0.31 -13.03
C VAL A 157 -4.56 1.21 -13.04
N GLN A 158 -4.42 1.85 -14.19
CA GLN A 158 -4.40 3.32 -14.29
C GLN A 158 -5.63 3.96 -13.65
N ASN A 159 -5.40 5.04 -12.90
CA ASN A 159 -6.40 5.81 -12.16
C ASN A 159 -7.12 5.03 -11.04
N LYS A 160 -6.80 3.77 -10.79
CA LYS A 160 -7.32 3.04 -9.63
C LYS A 160 -6.47 3.35 -8.40
N PRO A 161 -7.07 3.67 -7.26
CA PRO A 161 -6.34 3.84 -6.01
C PRO A 161 -5.50 2.62 -5.65
N ALA A 162 -4.32 2.85 -5.09
CA ALA A 162 -3.46 1.77 -4.64
C ALA A 162 -2.83 2.08 -3.29
N ALA A 163 -2.46 1.05 -2.54
CA ALA A 163 -1.66 1.18 -1.34
C ALA A 163 -0.69 0.01 -1.21
N ALA A 164 0.50 0.29 -0.69
CA ALA A 164 1.40 -0.72 -0.18
C ALA A 164 1.38 -0.75 1.35
N LEU A 165 1.70 -1.91 1.92
CA LEU A 165 2.08 -2.03 3.32
C LEU A 165 3.32 -2.92 3.45
N ALA A 166 4.20 -2.57 4.38
CA ALA A 166 5.44 -3.29 4.64
C ALA A 166 5.47 -3.82 6.08
N VAL A 167 5.77 -5.10 6.23
CA VAL A 167 5.86 -5.73 7.55
C VAL A 167 7.28 -6.22 7.79
N CYS A 168 7.89 -5.80 8.89
CA CYS A 168 9.24 -6.21 9.24
C CYS A 168 9.38 -6.54 10.73
N ARG A 169 10.49 -7.22 11.06
CA ARG A 169 10.87 -7.43 12.46
C ARG A 169 11.37 -6.14 13.12
N ARG A 170 12.15 -5.32 12.39
CA ARG A 170 12.82 -4.14 12.97
C ARG A 170 13.09 -3.02 11.96
N GLY A 171 13.87 -3.25 10.92
CA GLY A 171 14.34 -2.22 10.00
C GLY A 171 14.00 -2.50 8.54
N GLY A 172 14.11 -1.47 7.69
CA GLY A 172 13.94 -1.58 6.24
C GLY A 172 12.50 -1.40 5.73
N ALA A 173 11.52 -1.22 6.60
CA ALA A 173 10.11 -1.08 6.19
C ALA A 173 9.87 0.18 5.35
N THR A 174 10.47 1.32 5.72
CA THR A 174 10.31 2.57 4.98
C THR A 174 10.85 2.47 3.55
N ALA A 175 12.07 1.92 3.38
CA ALA A 175 12.65 1.72 2.06
C ALA A 175 11.80 0.76 1.21
N THR A 176 11.33 -0.33 1.83
CA THR A 176 10.43 -1.30 1.20
C THR A 176 9.13 -0.62 0.73
N LEU A 177 8.50 0.18 1.60
CA LEU A 177 7.26 0.89 1.29
C LEU A 177 7.45 1.84 0.11
N GLN A 178 8.53 2.62 0.10
CA GLN A 178 8.81 3.56 -0.99
C GLN A 178 9.09 2.84 -2.31
N THR A 179 9.81 1.72 -2.29
CA THR A 179 10.01 0.89 -3.49
C THR A 179 8.67 0.46 -4.11
N MET A 180 7.68 0.10 -3.29
CA MET A 180 6.35 -0.27 -3.76
C MET A 180 5.57 0.93 -4.30
N ASN A 181 5.60 2.07 -3.59
CA ASN A 181 4.86 3.27 -3.97
C ASN A 181 5.33 3.84 -5.32
N MET A 182 6.66 3.86 -5.58
CA MET A 182 7.21 4.29 -6.87
C MET A 182 6.60 3.52 -8.05
N MET A 183 6.26 2.25 -7.86
CA MET A 183 5.63 1.45 -8.92
C MET A 183 4.19 1.89 -9.17
N PHE A 184 3.44 2.25 -8.15
CA PHE A 184 2.08 2.79 -8.29
C PHE A 184 2.09 4.18 -8.93
N GLU A 185 3.00 5.04 -8.51
CA GLU A 185 3.18 6.39 -9.05
C GLU A 185 3.46 6.34 -10.56
N MET A 186 4.37 5.46 -11.01
CA MET A 186 4.67 5.25 -12.43
C MET A 186 3.44 4.79 -13.23
N MET A 187 2.51 4.07 -12.58
CA MET A 187 1.29 3.55 -13.20
C MET A 187 0.12 4.53 -13.16
N ASN A 188 0.33 5.79 -12.73
CA ASN A 188 -0.71 6.79 -12.57
C ASN A 188 -1.84 6.30 -11.64
N MET A 189 -1.48 5.66 -10.53
CA MET A 189 -2.40 5.21 -9.50
C MET A 189 -2.35 6.18 -8.31
N PRO A 190 -3.48 6.73 -7.83
CA PRO A 190 -3.50 7.50 -6.58
C PRO A 190 -3.02 6.64 -5.41
N VAL A 191 -1.93 7.03 -4.75
CA VAL A 191 -1.39 6.30 -3.60
C VAL A 191 -2.14 6.70 -2.34
N VAL A 192 -2.82 5.74 -1.71
CA VAL A 192 -3.58 5.96 -0.48
C VAL A 192 -2.67 5.80 0.73
N THR A 193 -2.67 6.82 1.57
CA THR A 193 -1.92 6.90 2.82
C THR A 193 -2.81 6.63 4.03
N SER A 194 -2.19 6.54 5.22
CA SER A 194 -2.88 6.44 6.50
C SER A 194 -2.44 7.58 7.44
N GLN A 195 -2.57 7.39 8.73
CA GLN A 195 -2.09 8.34 9.75
C GLN A 195 -0.55 8.40 9.87
N TYR A 196 0.13 7.35 9.38
CA TYR A 196 1.58 7.22 9.35
C TYR A 196 1.97 6.43 8.10
N TRP A 197 3.25 6.10 7.92
CA TRP A 197 3.65 5.15 6.88
C TRP A 197 2.95 3.80 7.09
N ASN A 198 2.51 3.17 6.02
CA ASN A 198 1.80 1.89 6.08
C ASN A 198 2.77 0.74 6.43
N ILE A 199 3.30 0.75 7.64
CA ILE A 199 4.25 -0.23 8.16
C ILE A 199 3.70 -0.86 9.44
N ALA A 200 4.12 -2.10 9.69
CA ALA A 200 3.83 -2.79 10.94
C ALA A 200 4.99 -3.71 11.32
N TYR A 201 5.10 -4.02 12.61
CA TYR A 201 6.21 -4.76 13.17
C TYR A 201 5.76 -6.09 13.76
N GLY A 202 6.52 -7.16 13.46
CA GLY A 202 6.30 -8.48 14.02
C GLY A 202 7.32 -9.48 13.48
N ALA A 203 7.90 -10.30 14.35
CA ALA A 203 8.88 -11.35 14.01
C ALA A 203 8.23 -12.73 14.00
N GLY A 204 7.62 -13.13 15.10
CA GLY A 204 6.88 -14.38 15.23
C GLY A 204 5.54 -14.35 14.49
N LYS A 205 4.97 -15.53 14.22
CA LYS A 205 3.66 -15.65 13.57
C LYS A 205 2.57 -14.96 14.39
N GLY A 206 1.86 -14.01 13.78
CA GLY A 206 0.78 -13.26 14.42
C GLY A 206 1.22 -12.20 15.41
N GLU A 207 2.51 -12.03 15.65
CA GLU A 207 3.06 -11.05 16.61
C GLU A 207 2.72 -9.60 16.23
N VAL A 208 2.52 -9.33 14.94
CA VAL A 208 2.10 -8.01 14.45
C VAL A 208 0.80 -7.51 15.08
N LYS A 209 -0.05 -8.40 15.60
CA LYS A 209 -1.28 -8.03 16.32
C LYS A 209 -1.00 -7.30 17.63
N LEU A 210 0.21 -7.41 18.16
CA LEU A 210 0.69 -6.69 19.35
C LEU A 210 1.22 -5.29 19.02
N ASP A 211 1.47 -5.00 17.74
CA ASP A 211 1.82 -3.67 17.26
C ASP A 211 0.56 -2.81 17.14
N THR A 212 0.19 -2.17 18.25
CA THR A 212 -1.05 -1.39 18.35
C THR A 212 -1.10 -0.25 17.35
N GLU A 213 0.02 0.46 17.15
CA GLU A 213 0.11 1.57 16.19
C GLU A 213 0.04 1.06 14.76
N GLY A 214 0.76 -0.01 14.43
CA GLY A 214 0.71 -0.64 13.12
C GLY A 214 -0.70 -1.12 12.75
N MET A 215 -1.41 -1.76 13.69
CA MET A 215 -2.79 -2.21 13.47
C MET A 215 -3.76 -1.02 13.32
N GLN A 216 -3.58 0.05 14.09
CA GLN A 216 -4.35 1.29 13.91
C GLN A 216 -4.07 1.94 12.55
N THR A 217 -2.81 1.94 12.10
CA THR A 217 -2.41 2.42 10.76
C THR A 217 -3.12 1.63 9.66
N MET A 218 -3.24 0.30 9.79
CA MET A 218 -3.99 -0.54 8.83
C MET A 218 -5.48 -0.18 8.79
N ARG A 219 -6.12 0.06 9.93
CA ARG A 219 -7.53 0.49 9.98
C ARG A 219 -7.73 1.87 9.35
N THR A 220 -6.82 2.81 9.61
CA THR A 220 -6.87 4.15 9.01
C THR A 220 -6.67 4.09 7.50
N LEU A 221 -5.73 3.26 7.02
CA LEU A 221 -5.55 3.01 5.59
C LEU A 221 -6.85 2.51 4.94
N ALA A 222 -7.53 1.55 5.56
CA ALA A 222 -8.79 1.03 5.07
C ALA A 222 -9.88 2.10 5.01
N ASN A 223 -9.99 2.94 6.04
CA ASN A 223 -10.94 4.06 6.06
C ASN A 223 -10.67 5.06 4.94
N ASN A 224 -9.41 5.44 4.74
CA ASN A 224 -9.01 6.37 3.70
C ASN A 224 -9.27 5.79 2.30
N MET A 225 -8.99 4.50 2.10
CA MET A 225 -9.27 3.79 0.85
C MET A 225 -10.77 3.77 0.55
N ALA A 226 -11.59 3.38 1.52
CA ALA A 226 -13.05 3.34 1.35
C ALA A 226 -13.62 4.74 1.05
N TRP A 227 -13.19 5.76 1.81
CA TRP A 227 -13.60 7.14 1.58
C TRP A 227 -13.26 7.61 0.16
N LEU A 228 -12.01 7.37 -0.30
CA LEU A 228 -11.58 7.78 -1.63
C LEU A 228 -12.38 7.06 -2.73
N LEU A 229 -12.58 5.76 -2.59
CA LEU A 229 -13.37 4.97 -3.54
C LEU A 229 -14.82 5.42 -3.60
N GLN A 230 -15.45 5.68 -2.46
CA GLN A 230 -16.80 6.23 -2.40
C GLN A 230 -16.88 7.60 -3.10
N LYS A 231 -15.88 8.47 -2.94
CA LYS A 231 -15.83 9.76 -3.64
C LYS A 231 -15.64 9.61 -5.15
N ILE A 232 -14.78 8.72 -5.60
CA ILE A 232 -14.56 8.43 -7.03
C ILE A 232 -15.85 7.91 -7.69
N HIS A 233 -16.64 7.11 -6.96
CA HIS A 233 -17.86 6.49 -7.50
C HIS A 233 -19.14 7.32 -7.27
N SER A 234 -19.09 8.39 -6.47
CA SER A 234 -20.31 9.09 -6.03
C SER A 234 -20.99 9.93 -7.10
N ASP A 235 -20.23 10.50 -8.03
CA ASP A 235 -20.73 11.45 -9.04
C ASP A 235 -20.76 10.88 -10.46
N GLY A 236 -20.26 9.66 -10.66
CA GLY A 236 -20.18 9.03 -11.98
C GLY A 236 -19.19 9.68 -12.94
N SER A 237 -18.39 10.64 -12.48
CA SER A 237 -17.39 11.27 -13.32
C SER A 237 -16.38 10.26 -13.85
N PRO A 238 -16.06 10.29 -15.15
CA PRO A 238 -15.06 9.39 -15.71
C PRO A 238 -13.67 9.75 -15.17
N ALA A 239 -12.80 8.75 -15.07
CA ALA A 239 -11.40 8.99 -14.76
C ALA A 239 -10.76 9.97 -15.76
N PRO A 240 -9.79 10.80 -15.32
CA PRO A 240 -9.11 11.74 -16.21
C PRO A 240 -8.52 11.01 -17.43
N LYS A 241 -8.80 11.54 -18.60
CA LYS A 241 -8.22 11.04 -19.85
C LYS A 241 -6.93 11.80 -20.13
N ARG A 242 -5.99 11.10 -20.72
CA ARG A 242 -4.77 11.72 -21.21
C ARG A 242 -5.11 12.59 -22.41
N GLU A 243 -4.79 13.88 -22.35
CA GLU A 243 -5.09 14.83 -23.44
C GLU A 243 -4.14 14.68 -24.61
N GLU A 244 -2.89 14.32 -24.34
CA GLU A 244 -1.85 14.22 -25.35
C GLU A 244 -1.32 12.79 -25.48
N ARG A 245 -0.85 12.46 -26.67
CA ARG A 245 -0.12 11.20 -26.89
C ARG A 245 1.20 11.24 -26.11
N PRO A 246 1.54 10.21 -25.32
CA PRO A 246 2.79 10.17 -24.61
C PRO A 246 3.98 10.30 -25.54
N GLN A 247 4.88 11.21 -25.22
CA GLN A 247 6.17 11.32 -25.87
C GLN A 247 7.20 10.53 -25.06
N PHE A 248 7.88 9.61 -25.72
CA PHE A 248 8.98 8.87 -25.11
C PHE A 248 10.28 9.56 -25.48
N MET A 249 10.98 10.07 -24.48
CA MET A 249 12.31 10.64 -24.67
C MET A 249 13.37 9.74 -24.03
N ASN A 250 14.39 9.40 -24.80
CA ASN A 250 15.69 9.06 -24.27
C ASN A 250 16.66 10.21 -24.63
N PHE A 251 17.67 10.44 -23.86
CA PHE A 251 18.63 11.53 -24.10
C PHE A 251 19.66 11.19 -25.20
N ILE A 252 19.45 10.13 -25.94
CA ILE A 252 20.27 9.70 -27.09
C ILE A 252 19.58 10.20 -28.35
N ARG A 253 20.24 11.14 -29.04
CA ARG A 253 19.81 11.70 -30.34
C ARG A 253 20.60 11.07 -31.45
#